data_7bc10f2192b2e6f104f71c849625a57b
#
_entry.id   7bc10f2192b2e6f104f71c849625a57b
#
_cell.length_a   1.000
_cell.length_b   1.000
_cell.length_c   1.000
_cell.angle_alpha   90.00
_cell.angle_beta   90.00
_cell.angle_gamma   90.00
#
_symmetry.space_group_name_H-M   'P 1'
#
loop_
_entity.id
_entity.type
_entity.pdbx_description
1 polymer ?
#
loop_
_entity_poly.entity_id
_entity_poly.type
_entity_poly.pdbx_seq_one_letter_code
_entity_poly.pdbx_strand_id
1 'polypeptide(L)'
;MLEEKNLITNDGIRIAYYDTEESKQPILAVPGIGSTAILWEEVAKLFASDYRFIVIDPRNQGRSQRTFKGQRISRHAADLEELITKLNLKNIIAIGNSMGAANIWAYVSLFGYNRLQAIIDLDQPPKMIRDSSWEYGFKDLTWQNYPDYLKINFGNGIFTHINDEMFKKAKADSGKFRYFAEENYLCRIEHAMQDWRDVLIDLKIPMLVLAGQNSPFFDYHFAFAMEKLNQMISAKIIKNCGHLIQAEQPLSMYKEVMNFLKRI
;
A
#
# COMPACT_ATOMS: atom_id res chain seq x y z
N MET A 1 4.30 18.20 -10.62
CA MET A 1 5.34 17.57 -9.78
C MET A 1 4.73 17.31 -8.40
N LEU A 2 5.11 16.23 -7.71
CA LEU A 2 4.64 15.98 -6.33
C LEU A 2 5.25 17.02 -5.38
N GLU A 3 4.41 17.78 -4.69
CA GLU A 3 4.83 18.77 -3.70
C GLU A 3 4.59 18.25 -2.29
N GLU A 4 5.60 18.39 -1.40
CA GLU A 4 5.51 17.97 -0.01
C GLU A 4 4.59 18.89 0.79
N LYS A 5 3.66 18.29 1.53
CA LYS A 5 2.72 18.95 2.42
C LYS A 5 2.60 18.22 3.74
N ASN A 6 1.93 18.83 4.70
CA ASN A 6 1.77 18.27 6.03
C ASN A 6 0.32 18.34 6.51
N LEU A 7 -0.10 17.28 7.17
CA LEU A 7 -1.32 17.18 7.97
C LEU A 7 -0.92 17.00 9.44
N ILE A 8 -1.55 17.73 10.35
CA ILE A 8 -1.51 17.39 11.78
C ILE A 8 -2.78 16.62 12.08
N THR A 9 -2.63 15.38 12.51
CA THR A 9 -3.73 14.49 12.85
C THR A 9 -4.39 14.89 14.17
N ASN A 10 -5.58 14.36 14.43
CA ASN A 10 -6.34 14.65 15.65
C ASN A 10 -5.61 14.21 16.94
N ASP A 11 -4.68 13.24 16.84
CA ASP A 11 -3.81 12.84 17.96
C ASP A 11 -2.47 13.61 18.01
N GLY A 12 -2.33 14.67 17.20
CA GLY A 12 -1.20 15.61 17.21
C GLY A 12 0.04 15.14 16.45
N ILE A 13 -0.07 14.13 15.59
CA ILE A 13 1.07 13.63 14.81
C ILE A 13 1.12 14.31 13.44
N ARG A 14 2.32 14.76 13.04
CA ARG A 14 2.56 15.32 11.72
C ARG A 14 2.75 14.19 10.69
N ILE A 15 1.84 14.15 9.71
CA ILE A 15 1.88 13.24 8.57
C ILE A 15 2.30 14.02 7.33
N ALA A 16 3.36 13.59 6.67
CA ALA A 16 3.76 14.11 5.37
C ALA A 16 2.95 13.46 4.26
N TYR A 17 2.56 14.25 3.28
CA TYR A 17 1.96 13.76 2.03
C TYR A 17 2.46 14.61 0.85
N TYR A 18 2.31 14.09 -0.34
CA TYR A 18 2.76 14.69 -1.59
C TYR A 18 1.59 14.76 -2.53
N ASP A 19 1.44 15.86 -3.26
CA ASP A 19 0.24 16.16 -4.03
C ASP A 19 0.62 16.91 -5.30
N THR A 20 0.03 16.54 -6.43
CA THR A 20 0.16 17.27 -7.69
C THR A 20 -0.77 18.48 -7.81
N GLU A 21 -1.72 18.64 -6.88
CA GLU A 21 -2.70 19.75 -6.80
C GLU A 21 -3.56 19.98 -8.05
N GLU A 22 -3.73 18.97 -8.86
CA GLU A 22 -4.55 19.03 -10.06
C GLU A 22 -6.05 18.97 -9.74
N SER A 23 -6.88 19.73 -10.50
CA SER A 23 -8.36 19.63 -10.40
C SER A 23 -8.89 18.44 -11.19
N LYS A 24 -8.33 17.25 -10.91
CA LYS A 24 -8.63 15.98 -11.59
C LYS A 24 -9.10 14.95 -10.57
N GLN A 25 -9.57 13.80 -11.07
CA GLN A 25 -9.90 12.68 -10.22
C GLN A 25 -8.70 12.24 -9.37
N PRO A 26 -8.85 12.08 -8.05
CA PRO A 26 -7.73 11.75 -7.19
C PRO A 26 -7.37 10.26 -7.23
N ILE A 27 -6.07 10.00 -7.36
CA ILE A 27 -5.43 8.75 -6.97
C ILE A 27 -4.78 8.99 -5.61
N LEU A 28 -5.12 8.16 -4.61
CA LEU A 28 -4.48 8.16 -3.30
C LEU A 28 -3.60 6.92 -3.16
N ALA A 29 -2.30 7.11 -3.18
CA ALA A 29 -1.31 6.06 -3.05
C ALA A 29 -0.82 5.91 -1.62
N VAL A 30 -0.78 4.67 -1.13
CA VAL A 30 -0.40 4.32 0.25
C VAL A 30 0.77 3.33 0.21
N PRO A 31 1.98 3.76 0.60
CA PRO A 31 3.16 2.91 0.65
C PRO A 31 3.07 1.77 1.66
N GLY A 32 3.81 0.70 1.41
CA GLY A 32 4.02 -0.40 2.33
C GLY A 32 4.95 -0.04 3.50
N ILE A 33 5.15 -1.00 4.40
CA ILE A 33 5.99 -0.81 5.57
C ILE A 33 7.45 -0.55 5.18
N GLY A 34 8.04 0.50 5.74
CA GLY A 34 9.42 0.92 5.42
C GLY A 34 9.59 1.60 4.05
N SER A 35 8.53 1.74 3.27
CA SER A 35 8.51 2.43 1.98
C SER A 35 8.10 3.91 2.12
N THR A 36 8.39 4.71 1.11
CA THR A 36 8.15 6.16 1.11
C THR A 36 7.58 6.64 -0.23
N ALA A 37 7.09 7.88 -0.26
CA ALA A 37 6.54 8.51 -1.44
C ALA A 37 7.50 8.58 -2.64
N ILE A 38 8.82 8.59 -2.41
CA ILE A 38 9.82 8.66 -3.50
C ILE A 38 9.67 7.51 -4.49
N LEU A 39 9.34 6.30 -4.01
CA LEU A 39 9.17 5.13 -4.87
C LEU A 39 7.92 5.18 -5.76
N TRP A 40 7.14 6.25 -5.67
CA TRP A 40 5.93 6.49 -6.46
C TRP A 40 6.10 7.60 -7.51
N GLU A 41 7.26 8.28 -7.58
CA GLU A 41 7.46 9.41 -8.49
C GLU A 41 7.24 9.05 -9.96
N GLU A 42 7.74 7.88 -10.42
CA GLU A 42 7.58 7.46 -11.81
C GLU A 42 6.12 7.15 -12.15
N VAL A 43 5.42 6.48 -11.24
CA VAL A 43 3.99 6.20 -11.41
C VAL A 43 3.19 7.50 -11.41
N ALA A 44 3.48 8.43 -10.50
CA ALA A 44 2.81 9.74 -10.46
C ALA A 44 2.96 10.51 -11.79
N LYS A 45 4.13 10.46 -12.43
CA LYS A 45 4.36 11.07 -13.76
C LYS A 45 3.49 10.44 -14.85
N LEU A 46 3.31 9.11 -14.81
CA LEU A 46 2.49 8.39 -15.79
C LEU A 46 1.00 8.72 -15.68
N PHE A 47 0.51 8.99 -14.47
CA PHE A 47 -0.90 9.35 -14.25
C PHE A 47 -1.17 10.86 -14.35
N ALA A 48 -0.16 11.74 -14.37
CA ALA A 48 -0.28 13.19 -14.23
C ALA A 48 -1.16 13.86 -15.30
N SER A 49 -1.28 13.28 -16.53
CA SER A 49 -2.13 13.86 -17.58
C SER A 49 -3.62 13.82 -17.20
N ASP A 50 -4.07 12.77 -16.50
CA ASP A 50 -5.49 12.47 -16.33
C ASP A 50 -5.96 12.49 -14.87
N TYR A 51 -5.03 12.39 -13.91
CA TYR A 51 -5.34 12.24 -12.49
C TYR A 51 -4.54 13.22 -11.62
N ARG A 52 -5.16 13.64 -10.50
CA ARG A 52 -4.44 14.19 -9.35
C ARG A 52 -3.81 13.05 -8.59
N PHE A 53 -2.50 13.07 -8.38
CA PHE A 53 -1.79 12.01 -7.69
C PHE A 53 -1.35 12.46 -6.28
N ILE A 54 -1.78 11.72 -5.28
CA ILE A 54 -1.51 12.01 -3.87
C ILE A 54 -0.82 10.79 -3.27
N VAL A 55 0.29 10.98 -2.57
CA VAL A 55 0.99 9.90 -1.85
C VAL A 55 1.13 10.33 -0.40
N ILE A 56 0.77 9.48 0.55
CA ILE A 56 1.00 9.70 1.99
C ILE A 56 2.25 8.95 2.44
N ASP A 57 3.10 9.56 3.26
CA ASP A 57 4.06 8.81 4.07
C ASP A 57 3.35 8.39 5.36
N PRO A 58 3.10 7.09 5.61
CA PRO A 58 2.47 6.66 6.86
C PRO A 58 3.28 7.11 8.09
N ARG A 59 2.65 7.20 9.27
CA ARG A 59 3.38 7.51 10.51
C ARG A 59 4.60 6.59 10.71
N ASN A 60 5.69 7.11 11.25
CA ASN A 60 6.99 6.45 11.40
C ASN A 60 7.72 6.13 10.09
N GLN A 61 7.23 6.56 8.94
CA GLN A 61 7.84 6.29 7.65
C GLN A 61 8.12 7.60 6.90
N GLY A 62 9.10 7.57 6.03
CA GLY A 62 9.47 8.73 5.21
C GLY A 62 9.63 9.98 6.04
N ARG A 63 8.98 11.06 5.62
CA ARG A 63 9.05 12.37 6.29
C ARG A 63 7.95 12.58 7.32
N SER A 64 7.06 11.62 7.54
CA SER A 64 6.11 11.67 8.65
C SER A 64 6.80 11.61 10.01
N GLN A 65 6.15 12.18 11.00
CA GLN A 65 6.69 12.21 12.36
C GLN A 65 6.89 10.82 12.91
N ARG A 66 8.04 10.59 13.56
CA ARG A 66 8.31 9.38 14.35
C ARG A 66 7.56 9.47 15.67
N THR A 67 6.87 8.38 16.01
CA THR A 67 6.04 8.29 17.20
C THR A 67 5.81 6.84 17.61
N PHE A 68 5.63 6.61 18.91
CA PHE A 68 5.14 5.34 19.44
C PHE A 68 3.62 5.26 19.49
N LYS A 69 2.92 6.38 19.19
CA LYS A 69 1.45 6.39 19.19
C LYS A 69 0.90 5.74 17.92
N GLY A 70 -0.15 4.93 18.11
CA GLY A 70 -0.97 4.46 16.99
C GLY A 70 -0.26 3.52 16.05
N GLN A 71 0.58 2.63 16.55
CA GLN A 71 1.19 1.57 15.74
C GLN A 71 0.17 0.44 15.47
N ARG A 72 -0.86 0.77 14.67
CA ARG A 72 -1.97 -0.11 14.31
C ARG A 72 -2.47 0.24 12.92
N ILE A 73 -2.89 -0.75 12.17
CA ILE A 73 -3.50 -0.56 10.84
C ILE A 73 -4.77 0.32 10.93
N SER A 74 -5.56 0.13 12.00
CA SER A 74 -6.74 0.97 12.25
C SER A 74 -6.39 2.46 12.45
N ARG A 75 -5.24 2.79 13.07
CA ARG A 75 -4.81 4.19 13.20
C ARG A 75 -4.29 4.75 11.87
N HIS A 76 -3.59 3.95 11.07
CA HIS A 76 -3.21 4.35 9.71
C HIS A 76 -4.45 4.62 8.84
N ALA A 77 -5.51 3.81 8.98
CA ALA A 77 -6.79 4.05 8.32
C ALA A 77 -7.44 5.38 8.76
N ALA A 78 -7.36 5.72 10.05
CA ALA A 78 -7.85 7.00 10.54
C ALA A 78 -7.00 8.19 10.01
N ASP A 79 -5.68 8.03 9.86
CA ASP A 79 -4.83 9.04 9.21
C ASP A 79 -5.24 9.27 7.74
N LEU A 80 -5.62 8.20 7.02
CA LEU A 80 -6.16 8.31 5.66
C LEU A 80 -7.49 9.08 5.66
N GLU A 81 -8.43 8.77 6.57
CA GLU A 81 -9.71 9.51 6.67
C GLU A 81 -9.49 10.98 6.96
N GLU A 82 -8.56 11.32 7.84
CA GLU A 82 -8.24 12.71 8.14
C GLU A 82 -7.65 13.45 6.91
N LEU A 83 -6.78 12.78 6.13
CA LEU A 83 -6.25 13.33 4.87
C LEU A 83 -7.35 13.49 3.82
N ILE A 84 -8.17 12.46 3.61
CA ILE A 84 -9.29 12.46 2.67
C ILE A 84 -10.28 13.58 3.00
N THR A 85 -10.58 13.77 4.27
CA THR A 85 -11.48 14.82 4.76
C THR A 85 -10.87 16.21 4.59
N LYS A 86 -9.59 16.40 4.98
CA LYS A 86 -8.88 17.68 4.84
C LYS A 86 -8.83 18.14 3.39
N LEU A 87 -8.58 17.23 2.46
CA LEU A 87 -8.49 17.52 1.03
C LEU A 87 -9.85 17.44 0.31
N ASN A 88 -10.93 17.13 1.04
CA ASN A 88 -12.29 16.93 0.52
C ASN A 88 -12.33 15.98 -0.70
N LEU A 89 -11.58 14.87 -0.64
CA LEU A 89 -11.47 13.94 -1.75
C LEU A 89 -12.75 13.10 -1.91
N LYS A 90 -13.13 12.88 -3.17
CA LYS A 90 -14.27 12.04 -3.59
C LYS A 90 -13.88 11.25 -4.85
N ASN A 91 -14.59 10.18 -5.12
CA ASN A 91 -14.34 9.29 -6.28
C ASN A 91 -12.86 8.86 -6.36
N ILE A 92 -12.29 8.49 -5.21
CA ILE A 92 -10.87 8.18 -5.06
C ILE A 92 -10.56 6.83 -5.69
N ILE A 93 -9.49 6.74 -6.47
CA ILE A 93 -8.82 5.49 -6.79
C ILE A 93 -7.74 5.30 -5.72
N ALA A 94 -7.96 4.36 -4.79
CA ALA A 94 -7.01 4.08 -3.72
C ALA A 94 -6.04 2.98 -4.14
N ILE A 95 -4.75 3.26 -4.12
CA ILE A 95 -3.69 2.32 -4.52
C ILE A 95 -2.82 2.02 -3.30
N GLY A 96 -2.78 0.78 -2.83
CA GLY A 96 -1.95 0.36 -1.70
C GLY A 96 -0.90 -0.65 -2.10
N ASN A 97 0.37 -0.44 -1.71
CA ASN A 97 1.40 -1.46 -1.81
C ASN A 97 1.58 -2.14 -0.45
N SER A 98 1.55 -3.49 -0.41
CA SER A 98 1.82 -4.23 0.83
C SER A 98 0.90 -3.76 1.97
N MET A 99 1.44 -3.47 3.16
CA MET A 99 0.69 -2.89 4.29
C MET A 99 -0.20 -1.69 3.88
N GLY A 100 0.16 -0.96 2.81
CA GLY A 100 -0.67 0.13 2.29
C GLY A 100 -2.04 -0.33 1.79
N ALA A 101 -2.14 -1.53 1.20
CA ALA A 101 -3.43 -2.14 0.84
C ALA A 101 -4.23 -2.52 2.09
N ALA A 102 -3.59 -3.08 3.12
CA ALA A 102 -4.24 -3.36 4.41
C ALA A 102 -4.78 -2.09 5.09
N ASN A 103 -4.06 -0.96 4.98
CA ASN A 103 -4.53 0.33 5.48
C ASN A 103 -5.80 0.79 4.74
N ILE A 104 -5.92 0.53 3.43
CA ILE A 104 -7.11 0.84 2.64
C ILE A 104 -8.28 -0.10 3.03
N TRP A 105 -8.04 -1.39 3.24
CA TRP A 105 -9.08 -2.32 3.69
C TRP A 105 -9.58 -1.97 5.09
N ALA A 106 -8.67 -1.58 6.00
CA ALA A 106 -9.05 -1.06 7.32
C ALA A 106 -9.87 0.23 7.21
N TYR A 107 -9.51 1.12 6.25
CA TYR A 107 -10.31 2.31 5.96
C TYR A 107 -11.73 1.92 5.54
N VAL A 108 -11.89 0.96 4.62
CA VAL A 108 -13.20 0.47 4.19
C VAL A 108 -13.99 -0.12 5.37
N SER A 109 -13.34 -0.91 6.22
CA SER A 109 -13.96 -1.51 7.40
C SER A 109 -14.49 -0.47 8.39
N LEU A 110 -13.77 0.64 8.58
CA LEU A 110 -14.11 1.66 9.59
C LEU A 110 -15.02 2.79 9.06
N PHE A 111 -14.83 3.20 7.80
CA PHE A 111 -15.44 4.39 7.23
C PHE A 111 -16.31 4.10 5.99
N GLY A 112 -16.32 2.86 5.52
CA GLY A 112 -17.01 2.46 4.30
C GLY A 112 -16.29 2.89 3.03
N TYR A 113 -16.93 2.66 1.89
CA TYR A 113 -16.36 2.90 0.57
C TYR A 113 -16.97 4.08 -0.20
N ASN A 114 -17.83 4.88 0.42
CA ASN A 114 -18.59 5.94 -0.26
C ASN A 114 -17.72 7.02 -0.93
N ARG A 115 -16.49 7.20 -0.49
CA ARG A 115 -15.52 8.13 -1.10
C ARG A 115 -14.63 7.49 -2.14
N LEU A 116 -14.63 6.14 -2.23
CA LEU A 116 -13.79 5.36 -3.13
C LEU A 116 -14.56 5.00 -4.40
N GLN A 117 -13.90 5.07 -5.54
CA GLN A 117 -14.41 4.51 -6.80
C GLN A 117 -13.87 3.10 -7.03
N ALA A 118 -12.59 2.90 -6.74
CA ALA A 118 -11.91 1.63 -6.94
C ALA A 118 -10.73 1.46 -5.98
N ILE A 119 -10.32 0.21 -5.76
CA ILE A 119 -9.13 -0.14 -5.00
C ILE A 119 -8.16 -0.87 -5.90
N ILE A 120 -6.87 -0.53 -5.80
CA ILE A 120 -5.77 -1.24 -6.45
C ILE A 120 -4.85 -1.76 -5.34
N ASP A 121 -4.72 -3.07 -5.26
CA ASP A 121 -3.78 -3.74 -4.36
C ASP A 121 -2.50 -4.10 -5.12
N LEU A 122 -1.36 -3.71 -4.58
CA LEU A 122 -0.04 -4.05 -5.09
C LEU A 122 0.66 -5.01 -4.11
N ASP A 123 0.58 -6.28 -4.43
CA ASP A 123 1.33 -7.38 -3.80
C ASP A 123 1.06 -7.56 -2.29
N GLN A 124 -0.23 -7.62 -1.89
CA GLN A 124 -0.63 -7.89 -0.51
C GLN A 124 -1.74 -8.94 -0.42
N PRO A 125 -1.53 -10.10 0.21
CA PRO A 125 -2.61 -11.02 0.55
C PRO A 125 -3.44 -10.49 1.72
N PRO A 126 -4.73 -10.87 1.84
CA PRO A 126 -5.62 -10.37 2.90
C PRO A 126 -5.27 -10.92 4.28
N LYS A 127 -4.47 -11.97 4.35
CA LYS A 127 -4.03 -12.60 5.59
C LYS A 127 -2.56 -12.98 5.46
N MET A 128 -1.74 -12.57 6.42
CA MET A 128 -0.30 -12.83 6.40
C MET A 128 0.10 -14.13 7.10
N ILE A 129 -0.62 -14.56 8.14
CA ILE A 129 -0.35 -15.82 8.84
C ILE A 129 -0.93 -16.98 8.02
N ARG A 130 -0.05 -17.93 7.69
CA ARG A 130 -0.42 -19.16 6.97
C ARG A 130 -1.07 -20.16 7.92
N ASP A 131 -2.19 -20.74 7.50
CA ASP A 131 -2.85 -21.87 8.17
C ASP A 131 -3.72 -22.65 7.18
N SER A 132 -4.49 -23.64 7.67
CA SER A 132 -5.37 -24.47 6.84
C SER A 132 -6.45 -23.69 6.08
N SER A 133 -6.77 -22.44 6.50
CA SER A 133 -7.78 -21.59 5.86
C SER A 133 -7.18 -20.65 4.81
N TRP A 134 -5.85 -20.45 4.81
CA TRP A 134 -5.12 -19.56 3.90
C TRP A 134 -3.64 -19.93 3.79
N GLU A 135 -3.25 -20.47 2.63
CA GLU A 135 -1.88 -20.95 2.39
C GLU A 135 -0.93 -19.88 1.83
N TYR A 136 -1.43 -18.73 1.36
CA TYR A 136 -0.69 -17.69 0.65
C TYR A 136 -0.24 -16.54 1.56
N GLY A 137 0.15 -16.86 2.78
CA GLY A 137 0.63 -15.85 3.75
C GLY A 137 2.07 -15.38 3.49
N PHE A 138 2.59 -14.61 4.44
CA PHE A 138 3.93 -14.03 4.38
C PHE A 138 5.00 -15.10 4.64
N LYS A 139 5.76 -15.48 3.62
CA LYS A 139 6.86 -16.47 3.76
C LYS A 139 6.41 -17.70 4.58
N ASP A 140 7.17 -18.04 5.62
CA ASP A 140 6.86 -19.17 6.51
C ASP A 140 6.19 -18.75 7.83
N LEU A 141 5.55 -17.57 7.84
CA LEU A 141 4.82 -17.08 9.01
C LEU A 141 3.59 -17.95 9.28
N THR A 142 3.53 -18.51 10.48
CA THR A 142 2.44 -19.35 10.99
C THR A 142 2.06 -18.95 12.41
N TRP A 143 0.94 -19.45 12.92
CA TRP A 143 0.57 -19.23 14.31
C TRP A 143 1.59 -19.78 15.32
N GLN A 144 2.36 -20.80 14.95
CA GLN A 144 3.38 -21.43 15.80
C GLN A 144 4.61 -20.55 15.99
N ASN A 145 4.99 -19.74 14.99
CA ASN A 145 6.18 -18.88 15.06
C ASN A 145 5.86 -17.39 15.18
N TYR A 146 4.58 -16.99 15.09
CA TYR A 146 4.13 -15.63 15.38
C TYR A 146 4.20 -15.34 16.90
N PRO A 147 4.63 -14.14 17.35
CA PRO A 147 5.08 -13.02 16.54
C PRO A 147 6.60 -12.99 16.28
N ASP A 148 7.36 -13.92 16.84
CA ASP A 148 8.84 -13.88 16.84
C ASP A 148 9.42 -13.95 15.42
N TYR A 149 8.77 -14.65 14.50
CA TYR A 149 9.17 -14.68 13.08
C TYR A 149 9.25 -13.28 12.45
N LEU A 150 8.48 -12.32 12.94
CA LEU A 150 8.47 -10.95 12.42
C LEU A 150 9.71 -10.12 12.84
N LYS A 151 10.58 -10.65 13.69
CA LYS A 151 11.88 -10.02 14.05
C LYS A 151 12.95 -10.21 12.97
N ILE A 152 12.72 -11.12 12.02
CA ILE A 152 13.68 -11.35 10.94
C ILE A 152 13.89 -10.09 10.08
N ASN A 153 15.05 -10.02 9.46
CA ASN A 153 15.25 -9.07 8.38
C ASN A 153 14.44 -9.54 7.16
N PHE A 154 13.51 -8.74 6.67
CA PHE A 154 12.68 -9.09 5.50
C PHE A 154 13.51 -9.21 4.22
N GLY A 155 14.70 -8.60 4.19
CA GLY A 155 15.54 -8.58 3.00
C GLY A 155 15.09 -7.52 2.00
N ASN A 156 15.57 -7.68 0.76
CA ASN A 156 15.20 -6.79 -0.34
C ASN A 156 13.90 -7.26 -1.00
N GLY A 157 12.93 -6.36 -1.13
CA GLY A 157 11.65 -6.62 -1.84
C GLY A 157 11.77 -6.50 -3.36
N ILE A 158 12.92 -6.11 -3.90
CA ILE A 158 13.14 -5.81 -5.32
C ILE A 158 13.69 -7.06 -6.01
N PHE A 159 13.10 -7.41 -7.14
CA PHE A 159 13.59 -8.44 -8.05
C PHE A 159 14.28 -7.85 -9.28
N THR A 160 13.67 -6.83 -9.90
CA THR A 160 14.20 -6.17 -11.08
C THR A 160 14.81 -4.82 -10.72
N HIS A 161 15.84 -4.42 -11.45
CA HIS A 161 16.47 -3.12 -11.27
C HIS A 161 15.44 -1.97 -11.38
N ILE A 162 15.44 -1.06 -10.42
CA ILE A 162 14.65 0.17 -10.45
C ILE A 162 15.46 1.30 -11.11
N ASN A 163 14.78 2.33 -11.56
CA ASN A 163 15.43 3.50 -12.18
C ASN A 163 16.55 4.06 -11.27
N ASP A 164 17.75 4.27 -11.84
CA ASP A 164 18.95 4.69 -11.10
C ASP A 164 18.77 6.03 -10.36
N GLU A 165 18.06 6.98 -10.97
CA GLU A 165 17.79 8.28 -10.36
C GLU A 165 16.87 8.12 -9.15
N MET A 166 15.80 7.34 -9.30
CA MET A 166 14.89 7.02 -8.21
C MET A 166 15.60 6.25 -7.09
N PHE A 167 16.47 5.29 -7.43
CA PHE A 167 17.27 4.56 -6.44
C PHE A 167 18.20 5.49 -5.65
N LYS A 168 18.91 6.40 -6.34
CA LYS A 168 19.78 7.41 -5.70
C LYS A 168 18.98 8.32 -4.77
N LYS A 169 17.82 8.81 -5.20
CA LYS A 169 16.93 9.63 -4.37
C LYS A 169 16.45 8.87 -3.14
N ALA A 170 15.94 7.64 -3.31
CA ALA A 170 15.44 6.80 -2.22
C ALA A 170 16.55 6.49 -1.21
N LYS A 171 17.77 6.21 -1.67
CA LYS A 171 18.94 5.99 -0.81
C LYS A 171 19.34 7.24 -0.02
N ALA A 172 19.33 8.40 -0.67
CA ALA A 172 19.63 9.68 -0.02
C ALA A 172 18.56 10.05 1.02
N ASP A 173 17.29 9.81 0.71
CA ASP A 173 16.17 10.07 1.61
C ASP A 173 16.18 9.12 2.81
N SER A 174 16.42 7.83 2.59
CA SER A 174 16.54 6.83 3.66
C SER A 174 17.70 7.10 4.63
N GLY A 175 18.74 7.79 4.19
CA GLY A 175 19.83 8.26 5.05
C GLY A 175 19.38 9.34 6.05
N LYS A 176 18.39 10.17 5.68
CA LYS A 176 17.85 11.25 6.52
C LYS A 176 16.62 10.79 7.31
N PHE A 177 15.77 10.00 6.71
CA PHE A 177 14.47 9.55 7.22
C PHE A 177 14.43 8.03 7.34
N ARG A 178 15.41 7.49 8.06
CA ARG A 178 15.59 6.04 8.19
C ARG A 178 14.39 5.40 8.86
N TYR A 179 13.90 4.33 8.25
CA TYR A 179 12.97 3.39 8.89
C TYR A 179 13.68 2.52 9.93
N PHE A 180 13.12 2.40 11.11
CA PHE A 180 13.65 1.53 12.18
C PHE A 180 12.66 0.41 12.46
N ALA A 181 13.06 -0.81 12.14
CA ALA A 181 12.21 -1.99 12.26
C ALA A 181 11.77 -2.25 13.70
N GLU A 182 12.66 -1.99 14.66
CA GLU A 182 12.39 -2.18 16.09
C GLU A 182 11.33 -1.22 16.61
N GLU A 183 11.37 0.05 16.18
CA GLU A 183 10.37 1.07 16.56
C GLU A 183 9.00 0.79 15.97
N ASN A 184 8.94 0.06 14.87
CA ASN A 184 7.71 -0.30 14.16
C ASN A 184 7.28 -1.76 14.39
N TYR A 185 7.91 -2.46 15.34
CA TYR A 185 7.64 -3.87 15.58
C TYR A 185 6.18 -4.13 15.99
N LEU A 186 5.59 -3.26 16.82
CA LEU A 186 4.18 -3.38 17.19
C LEU A 186 3.24 -3.24 16.00
N CYS A 187 3.53 -2.34 15.06
CA CYS A 187 2.76 -2.22 13.82
C CYS A 187 2.89 -3.47 12.94
N ARG A 188 4.09 -4.06 12.89
CA ARG A 188 4.33 -5.32 12.15
C ARG A 188 3.54 -6.49 12.73
N ILE A 189 3.52 -6.62 14.07
CA ILE A 189 2.74 -7.65 14.77
C ILE A 189 1.25 -7.46 14.47
N GLU A 190 0.74 -6.25 14.64
CA GLU A 190 -0.68 -5.96 14.46
C GLU A 190 -1.10 -6.15 13.02
N HIS A 191 -0.32 -5.70 12.03
CA HIS A 191 -0.58 -5.95 10.62
C HIS A 191 -0.62 -7.45 10.29
N ALA A 192 0.33 -8.22 10.80
CA ALA A 192 0.45 -9.63 10.47
C ALA A 192 -0.68 -10.51 11.02
N MET A 193 -1.29 -10.12 12.15
CA MET A 193 -2.38 -10.90 12.74
C MET A 193 -3.75 -10.65 12.11
N GLN A 194 -3.89 -9.62 11.28
CA GLN A 194 -5.16 -9.27 10.65
C GLN A 194 -5.56 -10.26 9.56
N ASP A 195 -6.86 -10.46 9.42
CA ASP A 195 -7.50 -11.22 8.35
C ASP A 195 -8.60 -10.33 7.72
N TRP A 196 -8.33 -9.82 6.54
CA TRP A 196 -9.21 -8.87 5.84
C TRP A 196 -10.18 -9.53 4.88
N ARG A 197 -10.30 -10.87 4.89
CA ARG A 197 -11.18 -11.60 3.97
C ARG A 197 -12.65 -11.25 4.16
N ASP A 198 -13.08 -10.93 5.37
CA ASP A 198 -14.44 -10.47 5.65
C ASP A 198 -14.77 -9.17 4.91
N VAL A 199 -13.86 -8.18 4.93
CA VAL A 199 -14.00 -6.91 4.20
C VAL A 199 -14.05 -7.14 2.69
N LEU A 200 -13.22 -8.05 2.17
CA LEU A 200 -13.14 -8.34 0.73
C LEU A 200 -14.34 -9.12 0.21
N ILE A 201 -14.89 -10.04 0.98
CA ILE A 201 -16.11 -10.79 0.64
C ILE A 201 -17.31 -9.82 0.48
N ASP A 202 -17.38 -8.80 1.34
CA ASP A 202 -18.48 -7.83 1.33
C ASP A 202 -18.23 -6.58 0.48
N LEU A 203 -17.10 -6.50 -0.22
CA LEU A 203 -16.73 -5.34 -1.03
C LEU A 203 -17.74 -5.07 -2.14
N LYS A 204 -18.19 -3.81 -2.30
CA LYS A 204 -19.19 -3.39 -3.28
C LYS A 204 -18.63 -2.49 -4.39
N ILE A 205 -17.34 -2.20 -4.37
CA ILE A 205 -16.65 -1.41 -5.39
C ILE A 205 -15.60 -2.27 -6.11
N PRO A 206 -15.26 -1.95 -7.36
CA PRO A 206 -14.25 -2.69 -8.11
C PRO A 206 -12.88 -2.68 -7.44
N MET A 207 -12.18 -3.81 -7.45
CA MET A 207 -10.82 -3.95 -6.96
C MET A 207 -9.95 -4.71 -7.97
N LEU A 208 -8.74 -4.20 -8.21
CA LEU A 208 -7.70 -4.87 -8.97
C LEU A 208 -6.56 -5.30 -8.04
N VAL A 209 -6.20 -6.58 -8.09
CA VAL A 209 -5.02 -7.13 -7.41
C VAL A 209 -3.90 -7.31 -8.43
N LEU A 210 -2.77 -6.67 -8.21
CA LEU A 210 -1.54 -6.86 -8.98
C LEU A 210 -0.52 -7.56 -8.09
N ALA A 211 -0.09 -8.77 -8.47
CA ALA A 211 0.95 -9.51 -7.75
C ALA A 211 2.24 -9.58 -8.56
N GLY A 212 3.38 -9.37 -7.91
CA GLY A 212 4.69 -9.52 -8.52
C GLY A 212 5.04 -11.00 -8.70
N GLN A 213 5.34 -11.43 -9.94
CA GLN A 213 5.65 -12.85 -10.24
C GLN A 213 6.82 -13.39 -9.42
N ASN A 214 7.76 -12.51 -9.07
CA ASN A 214 9.00 -12.85 -8.38
C ASN A 214 9.06 -12.17 -6.99
N SER A 215 7.90 -11.91 -6.38
CA SER A 215 7.86 -11.36 -5.03
C SER A 215 8.61 -12.28 -4.06
N PRO A 216 9.57 -11.75 -3.27
CA PRO A 216 10.26 -12.58 -2.28
C PRO A 216 9.43 -12.80 -1.01
N PHE A 217 8.25 -12.17 -0.92
CA PHE A 217 7.42 -12.15 0.28
C PHE A 217 6.18 -13.02 0.18
N PHE A 218 5.57 -13.09 -1.01
CA PHE A 218 4.31 -13.78 -1.24
C PHE A 218 4.34 -14.64 -2.50
N ASP A 219 3.66 -15.76 -2.46
CA ASP A 219 3.34 -16.53 -3.66
C ASP A 219 2.23 -15.78 -4.43
N TYR A 220 2.53 -15.36 -5.65
CA TYR A 220 1.62 -14.57 -6.49
C TYR A 220 0.24 -15.24 -6.74
N HIS A 221 0.11 -16.54 -6.48
CA HIS A 221 -1.19 -17.24 -6.58
C HIS A 221 -2.22 -16.73 -5.57
N PHE A 222 -1.79 -16.00 -4.52
CA PHE A 222 -2.73 -15.33 -3.62
C PHE A 222 -3.71 -14.43 -4.37
N ALA A 223 -3.26 -13.78 -5.45
CA ALA A 223 -4.09 -12.88 -6.23
C ALA A 223 -5.29 -13.59 -6.85
N PHE A 224 -5.09 -14.80 -7.40
CA PHE A 224 -6.18 -15.62 -7.93
C PHE A 224 -7.08 -16.21 -6.83
N ALA A 225 -6.53 -16.44 -5.63
CA ALA A 225 -7.34 -16.83 -4.48
C ALA A 225 -8.23 -15.68 -4.01
N MET A 226 -7.73 -14.42 -4.04
CA MET A 226 -8.52 -13.22 -3.74
C MET A 226 -9.63 -12.99 -4.77
N GLU A 227 -9.36 -13.17 -6.06
CA GLU A 227 -10.36 -13.04 -7.14
C GLU A 227 -11.58 -13.95 -6.90
N LYS A 228 -11.38 -15.12 -6.30
CA LYS A 228 -12.45 -16.05 -5.96
C LYS A 228 -13.31 -15.62 -4.77
N LEU A 229 -12.85 -14.67 -3.95
CA LEU A 229 -13.61 -14.21 -2.78
C LEU A 229 -14.81 -13.36 -3.17
N ASN A 230 -14.71 -12.57 -4.25
CA ASN A 230 -15.76 -11.63 -4.64
C ASN A 230 -15.65 -11.28 -6.13
N GLN A 231 -16.79 -11.25 -6.84
CA GLN A 231 -16.86 -10.88 -8.26
C GLN A 231 -16.38 -9.45 -8.58
N MET A 232 -16.29 -8.58 -7.58
CA MET A 232 -15.74 -7.22 -7.72
C MET A 232 -14.22 -7.22 -7.80
N ILE A 233 -13.55 -8.33 -7.50
CA ILE A 233 -12.10 -8.46 -7.48
C ILE A 233 -11.64 -9.08 -8.81
N SER A 234 -10.64 -8.48 -9.43
CA SER A 234 -9.91 -9.03 -10.58
C SER A 234 -8.42 -9.08 -10.28
N ALA A 235 -7.72 -10.08 -10.81
CA ALA A 235 -6.31 -10.31 -10.55
C ALA A 235 -5.45 -10.28 -11.81
N LYS A 236 -4.23 -9.75 -11.71
CA LYS A 236 -3.20 -9.77 -12.75
C LYS A 236 -1.82 -9.99 -12.13
N ILE A 237 -0.98 -10.71 -12.86
CA ILE A 237 0.40 -10.97 -12.46
C ILE A 237 1.33 -10.08 -13.27
N ILE A 238 2.19 -9.33 -12.58
CA ILE A 238 3.23 -8.51 -13.20
C ILE A 238 4.49 -9.36 -13.33
N LYS A 239 4.87 -9.66 -14.57
CA LYS A 239 6.05 -10.47 -14.88
C LYS A 239 7.35 -9.73 -14.60
N ASN A 240 8.41 -10.47 -14.28
CA ASN A 240 9.74 -9.92 -13.97
C ASN A 240 9.66 -8.78 -12.92
N CYS A 241 8.90 -9.00 -11.85
CA CYS A 241 8.62 -8.00 -10.84
C CYS A 241 8.63 -8.64 -9.46
N GLY A 242 9.26 -7.96 -8.51
CA GLY A 242 9.22 -8.29 -7.09
C GLY A 242 8.03 -7.63 -6.39
N HIS A 243 8.26 -7.24 -5.14
CA HIS A 243 7.24 -6.70 -4.25
C HIS A 243 6.91 -5.22 -4.51
N LEU A 244 7.87 -4.45 -5.02
CA LEU A 244 7.72 -3.00 -5.23
C LEU A 244 7.27 -2.69 -6.66
N ILE A 245 6.07 -3.17 -7.03
CA ILE A 245 5.53 -3.11 -8.40
C ILE A 245 5.59 -1.70 -8.98
N GLN A 246 5.23 -0.68 -8.18
CA GLN A 246 5.24 0.73 -8.57
C GLN A 246 6.63 1.27 -8.91
N ALA A 247 7.69 0.65 -8.37
CA ALA A 247 9.07 1.06 -8.60
C ALA A 247 9.77 0.20 -9.66
N GLU A 248 9.46 -1.11 -9.69
CA GLU A 248 10.12 -2.07 -10.58
C GLU A 248 9.51 -2.10 -11.98
N GLN A 249 8.17 -2.01 -12.07
CA GLN A 249 7.42 -2.14 -13.32
C GLN A 249 6.35 -1.04 -13.47
N PRO A 250 6.70 0.26 -13.35
CA PRO A 250 5.73 1.35 -13.34
C PRO A 250 4.86 1.41 -14.59
N LEU A 251 5.42 1.14 -15.78
CA LEU A 251 4.67 1.12 -17.05
C LEU A 251 3.70 -0.06 -17.13
N SER A 252 4.08 -1.24 -16.66
CA SER A 252 3.21 -2.41 -16.64
C SER A 252 2.06 -2.20 -15.65
N MET A 253 2.36 -1.68 -14.45
CA MET A 253 1.36 -1.28 -13.47
C MET A 253 0.37 -0.27 -14.06
N TYR A 254 0.88 0.82 -14.64
CA TYR A 254 0.04 1.85 -15.28
C TYR A 254 -0.91 1.26 -16.32
N LYS A 255 -0.40 0.42 -17.23
CA LYS A 255 -1.21 -0.22 -18.28
C LYS A 255 -2.34 -1.07 -17.70
N GLU A 256 -2.05 -1.92 -16.70
CA GLU A 256 -3.06 -2.78 -16.09
C GLU A 256 -4.11 -1.96 -15.33
N VAL A 257 -3.67 -0.94 -14.57
CA VAL A 257 -4.59 -0.03 -13.87
C VAL A 257 -5.49 0.72 -14.86
N MET A 258 -4.92 1.29 -15.93
CA MET A 258 -5.72 2.01 -16.95
C MET A 258 -6.67 1.07 -17.70
N ASN A 259 -6.27 -0.16 -18.00
CA ASN A 259 -7.14 -1.17 -18.61
C ASN A 259 -8.29 -1.57 -17.67
N PHE A 260 -8.04 -1.62 -16.37
CA PHE A 260 -9.06 -1.88 -15.37
C PHE A 260 -10.03 -0.70 -15.24
N LEU A 261 -9.53 0.52 -15.08
CA LEU A 261 -10.36 1.73 -14.91
C LEU A 261 -11.26 2.02 -16.11
N LYS A 262 -10.87 1.62 -17.33
CA LYS A 262 -11.73 1.77 -18.54
C LYS A 262 -12.94 0.83 -18.56
N ARG A 263 -12.98 -0.17 -17.68
CA ARG A 263 -14.04 -1.19 -17.64
C ARG A 263 -15.08 -0.97 -16.52
N ILE A 264 -14.83 0.02 -15.63
CA ILE A 264 -15.67 0.31 -14.46
C ILE A 264 -16.35 1.68 -14.56
#